data_b7811a0e71f618d76960707f06aeec8b
#
_entry.id   b7811a0e71f618d76960707f06aeec8b
#
_cell.length_a   1.000
_cell.length_b   1.000
_cell.length_c   1.000
_cell.angle_alpha   90.00
_cell.angle_beta   90.00
_cell.angle_gamma   90.00
#
_symmetry.space_group_name_H-M   'P 1'
#
loop_
_entity.id
_entity.type
_entity.pdbx_description
1 polymer ?
#
loop_
_entity_poly.entity_id
_entity_poly.type
_entity_poly.pdbx_seq_one_letter_code
_entity_poly.pdbx_strand_id
1 'polypeptide(L)'
;MTPPPNYDPTVGYSESPWPLLRNAVLAVLEQARPHVCWAMLEVDVTDTLARIQRCQDELRLAVTLHAVVVHALAQSAAAHPAVMTYRHGRRLVTFTEADICTAMDRRIHGHRVPGVYCVRGAHRKSLAQISWELRAAINLKGPPDPAIPLRRRVAGFPDFLRRGFNALVRRNPHWVRRLYGTLAVTNLQSPGLNFPFWGLPPTVCTLTASMGSLVQRVGWDEAGRAVPRRVLCLAGAADHAVVDGMALSRFTTDFVRRMEQGAALDDSFIREIRELAASDPVTRGARPIPR
;
A
#
# COMPACT_ATOMS: atom_id res chain seq x y z
N MET A 1 -33.95 -20.31 -17.56
CA MET A 1 -33.50 -19.65 -18.79
C MET A 1 -32.94 -20.71 -19.72
N THR A 2 -33.55 -20.96 -20.85
CA THR A 2 -33.00 -21.87 -21.87
C THR A 2 -31.84 -21.19 -22.59
N PRO A 3 -30.72 -21.85 -22.77
CA PRO A 3 -29.57 -21.27 -23.50
C PRO A 3 -29.98 -20.94 -24.96
N PRO A 4 -29.30 -19.96 -25.58
CA PRO A 4 -29.58 -19.60 -26.97
C PRO A 4 -29.35 -20.79 -27.91
N PRO A 5 -30.03 -20.88 -29.05
CA PRO A 5 -30.13 -22.08 -29.89
C PRO A 5 -28.81 -22.53 -30.54
N ASN A 6 -27.68 -21.85 -30.37
CA ASN A 6 -26.35 -22.21 -30.81
C ASN A 6 -25.30 -22.16 -29.71
N TYR A 7 -25.72 -22.28 -28.45
CA TYR A 7 -24.77 -22.28 -27.33
C TYR A 7 -24.13 -23.66 -27.17
N ASP A 8 -22.85 -23.76 -27.47
CA ASP A 8 -22.04 -24.92 -27.15
C ASP A 8 -21.19 -24.64 -25.90
N PRO A 9 -21.49 -25.26 -24.73
CA PRO A 9 -20.75 -25.03 -23.50
C PRO A 9 -19.30 -25.55 -23.53
N THR A 10 -18.91 -26.29 -24.59
CA THR A 10 -17.56 -26.86 -24.71
C THR A 10 -16.62 -26.02 -25.56
N VAL A 11 -17.12 -24.93 -26.17
CA VAL A 11 -16.34 -24.07 -27.08
C VAL A 11 -16.12 -22.69 -26.47
N GLY A 12 -14.94 -22.15 -26.68
CA GLY A 12 -14.61 -20.75 -26.35
C GLY A 12 -14.07 -20.53 -24.94
N TYR A 13 -13.64 -21.60 -24.24
CA TYR A 13 -12.96 -21.49 -22.97
C TYR A 13 -11.69 -22.34 -22.93
N SER A 14 -10.81 -22.03 -22.00
CA SER A 14 -9.65 -22.86 -21.67
C SER A 14 -9.62 -23.13 -20.17
N GLU A 15 -9.31 -24.35 -19.78
CA GLU A 15 -9.11 -24.73 -18.39
C GLU A 15 -7.62 -24.76 -18.05
N SER A 16 -7.28 -24.30 -16.87
CA SER A 16 -5.94 -24.40 -16.32
C SER A 16 -6.00 -24.76 -14.84
N PRO A 17 -5.01 -25.49 -14.32
CA PRO A 17 -4.94 -25.79 -12.90
C PRO A 17 -4.93 -24.51 -12.07
N TRP A 18 -5.60 -24.53 -10.90
CA TRP A 18 -5.60 -23.41 -9.96
C TRP A 18 -4.18 -23.15 -9.46
N PRO A 19 -3.58 -21.94 -9.70
CA PRO A 19 -2.23 -21.66 -9.24
C PRO A 19 -2.20 -21.53 -7.70
N LEU A 20 -1.30 -22.26 -7.04
CA LEU A 20 -1.16 -22.20 -5.56
C LEU A 20 -0.93 -20.78 -5.03
N LEU A 21 -0.28 -19.93 -5.84
CA LEU A 21 -0.09 -18.51 -5.48
C LEU A 21 -1.42 -17.76 -5.28
N ARG A 22 -2.50 -18.16 -5.98
CA ARG A 22 -3.84 -17.58 -5.79
C ARG A 22 -4.39 -17.83 -4.39
N ASN A 23 -3.96 -18.89 -3.70
CA ASN A 23 -4.35 -19.14 -2.31
C ASN A 23 -3.84 -18.05 -1.36
N ALA A 24 -2.67 -17.44 -1.64
CA ALA A 24 -2.19 -16.30 -0.88
C ALA A 24 -3.09 -15.07 -1.05
N VAL A 25 -3.59 -14.84 -2.26
CA VAL A 25 -4.56 -13.76 -2.55
C VAL A 25 -5.89 -14.04 -1.85
N LEU A 26 -6.40 -15.27 -1.95
CA LEU A 26 -7.65 -15.67 -1.26
C LEU A 26 -7.53 -15.51 0.24
N ALA A 27 -6.39 -15.88 0.84
CA ALA A 27 -6.16 -15.72 2.28
C ALA A 27 -6.26 -14.25 2.73
N VAL A 28 -5.87 -13.31 1.89
CA VAL A 28 -6.05 -11.87 2.13
C VAL A 28 -7.52 -11.47 1.98
N LEU A 29 -8.17 -11.86 0.90
CA LEU A 29 -9.57 -11.50 0.62
C LEU A 29 -10.55 -12.06 1.67
N GLU A 30 -10.29 -13.25 2.20
CA GLU A 30 -11.07 -13.88 3.27
C GLU A 30 -11.00 -13.11 4.61
N GLN A 31 -10.06 -12.16 4.75
CA GLN A 31 -9.96 -11.28 5.92
C GLN A 31 -10.81 -10.00 5.81
N ALA A 32 -11.43 -9.74 4.65
CA ALA A 32 -12.16 -8.51 4.41
C ALA A 32 -13.22 -8.21 5.48
N ARG A 33 -13.31 -6.93 5.88
CA ARG A 33 -14.27 -6.45 6.87
C ARG A 33 -15.64 -6.27 6.22
N PRO A 34 -16.74 -6.55 6.92
CA PRO A 34 -18.08 -6.49 6.32
C PRO A 34 -18.65 -5.06 6.23
N HIS A 35 -18.25 -4.16 7.13
CA HIS A 35 -18.83 -2.81 7.25
C HIS A 35 -17.87 -1.76 6.72
N VAL A 36 -17.65 -1.75 5.42
CA VAL A 36 -16.67 -0.88 4.77
C VAL A 36 -17.34 0.35 4.18
N CYS A 37 -16.81 1.52 4.52
CA CYS A 37 -17.04 2.74 3.75
C CYS A 37 -15.82 3.02 2.86
N TRP A 38 -16.06 3.50 1.65
CA TRP A 38 -15.01 3.90 0.71
C TRP A 38 -15.02 5.40 0.52
N ALA A 39 -13.83 5.96 0.38
CA ALA A 39 -13.62 7.34 -0.06
C ALA A 39 -12.72 7.34 -1.30
N MET A 40 -13.04 8.19 -2.26
CA MET A 40 -12.20 8.46 -3.41
C MET A 40 -11.69 9.89 -3.31
N LEU A 41 -10.38 10.07 -3.49
CA LEU A 41 -9.68 11.33 -3.33
C LEU A 41 -8.90 11.64 -4.60
N GLU A 42 -8.85 12.91 -4.96
CA GLU A 42 -7.89 13.47 -5.89
C GLU A 42 -6.92 14.35 -5.10
N VAL A 43 -5.63 13.99 -5.08
CA VAL A 43 -4.60 14.68 -4.31
C VAL A 43 -3.61 15.32 -5.26
N ASP A 44 -3.43 16.62 -5.16
CA ASP A 44 -2.42 17.35 -5.95
C ASP A 44 -1.02 16.99 -5.43
N VAL A 45 -0.27 16.26 -6.21
CA VAL A 45 1.10 15.83 -5.87
C VAL A 45 2.14 16.51 -6.76
N THR A 46 1.80 17.64 -7.36
CA THR A 46 2.68 18.37 -8.29
C THR A 46 4.01 18.71 -7.61
N ASP A 47 3.96 19.35 -6.45
CA ASP A 47 5.15 19.76 -5.72
C ASP A 47 5.92 18.55 -5.15
N THR A 48 5.19 17.54 -4.67
CA THR A 48 5.79 16.30 -4.21
C THR A 48 6.55 15.59 -5.31
N LEU A 49 5.99 15.53 -6.53
CA LEU A 49 6.67 14.93 -7.69
C LEU A 49 7.89 15.74 -8.13
N ALA A 50 7.82 17.07 -8.11
CA ALA A 50 8.97 17.92 -8.41
C ALA A 50 10.11 17.69 -7.40
N ARG A 51 9.79 17.57 -6.10
CA ARG A 51 10.78 17.21 -5.07
C ARG A 51 11.35 15.80 -5.26
N ILE A 52 10.52 14.81 -5.59
CA ILE A 52 10.97 13.46 -5.93
C ILE A 52 11.95 13.50 -7.10
N GLN A 53 11.63 14.24 -8.17
CA GLN A 53 12.50 14.37 -9.35
C GLN A 53 13.84 15.01 -8.97
N ARG A 54 13.81 16.10 -8.19
CA ARG A 54 15.05 16.73 -7.66
C ARG A 54 15.91 15.73 -6.91
N CYS A 55 15.30 14.96 -5.98
CA CYS A 55 16.03 13.94 -5.21
C CYS A 55 16.61 12.84 -6.12
N GLN A 56 15.87 12.41 -7.15
CA GLN A 56 16.35 11.40 -8.10
C GLN A 56 17.54 11.91 -8.91
N ASP A 57 17.51 13.16 -9.37
CA ASP A 57 18.57 13.78 -10.14
C ASP A 57 19.86 13.93 -9.30
N GLU A 58 19.74 14.34 -8.03
CA GLU A 58 20.86 14.51 -7.11
C GLU A 58 21.46 13.18 -6.61
N LEU A 59 20.64 12.18 -6.38
CA LEU A 59 21.03 10.93 -5.74
C LEU A 59 21.35 9.80 -6.71
N ARG A 60 20.83 9.89 -7.95
CA ARG A 60 20.77 8.77 -8.91
C ARG A 60 20.12 7.51 -8.33
N LEU A 61 19.26 7.70 -7.33
CA LEU A 61 18.52 6.67 -6.64
C LEU A 61 17.03 6.84 -6.86
N ALA A 62 16.28 5.75 -7.06
CA ALA A 62 14.85 5.80 -7.24
C ALA A 62 14.14 6.07 -5.90
N VAL A 63 13.69 7.31 -5.70
CA VAL A 63 12.68 7.66 -4.69
C VAL A 63 11.31 7.49 -5.34
N THR A 64 10.38 6.85 -4.65
CA THR A 64 9.08 6.53 -5.23
C THR A 64 7.94 7.26 -4.52
N LEU A 65 6.94 7.67 -5.28
CA LEU A 65 5.70 8.22 -4.71
C LEU A 65 5.05 7.25 -3.72
N HIS A 66 5.21 5.94 -3.94
CA HIS A 66 4.73 4.92 -3.02
C HIS A 66 5.37 5.02 -1.62
N ALA A 67 6.67 5.27 -1.53
CA ALA A 67 7.34 5.47 -0.24
C ALA A 67 6.82 6.72 0.48
N VAL A 68 6.54 7.80 -0.27
CA VAL A 68 5.94 9.03 0.27
C VAL A 68 4.54 8.74 0.83
N VAL A 69 3.71 7.99 0.10
CA VAL A 69 2.37 7.57 0.57
C VAL A 69 2.47 6.74 1.85
N VAL A 70 3.38 5.76 1.91
CA VAL A 70 3.59 4.94 3.11
C VAL A 70 4.00 5.80 4.30
N HIS A 71 4.94 6.73 4.12
CA HIS A 71 5.39 7.64 5.16
C HIS A 71 4.26 8.57 5.63
N ALA A 72 3.57 9.25 4.71
CA ALA A 72 2.45 10.14 5.04
C ALA A 72 1.33 9.40 5.76
N LEU A 73 0.98 8.18 5.31
CA LEU A 73 -0.03 7.33 5.93
C LEU A 73 0.37 6.98 7.38
N ALA A 74 1.64 6.64 7.62
CA ALA A 74 2.14 6.29 8.94
C ALA A 74 2.13 7.47 9.90
N GLN A 75 2.57 8.65 9.44
CA GLN A 75 2.59 9.88 10.24
C GLN A 75 1.16 10.33 10.60
N SER A 76 0.25 10.30 9.64
CA SER A 76 -1.15 10.67 9.87
C SER A 76 -1.86 9.67 10.79
N ALA A 77 -1.56 8.37 10.68
CA ALA A 77 -2.12 7.36 11.57
C ALA A 77 -1.64 7.53 13.02
N ALA A 78 -0.38 7.90 13.23
CA ALA A 78 0.14 8.20 14.56
C ALA A 78 -0.54 9.43 15.18
N ALA A 79 -0.84 10.46 14.37
CA ALA A 79 -1.58 11.65 14.82
C ALA A 79 -3.08 11.37 15.05
N HIS A 80 -3.64 10.37 14.36
CA HIS A 80 -5.06 10.02 14.38
C HIS A 80 -5.25 8.51 14.67
N PRO A 81 -4.97 8.01 15.88
CA PRO A 81 -4.92 6.57 16.18
C PRO A 81 -6.25 5.84 16.03
N ALA A 82 -7.38 6.54 15.89
CA ALA A 82 -8.68 5.95 15.62
C ALA A 82 -8.65 5.03 14.38
N VAL A 83 -7.86 5.35 13.34
CA VAL A 83 -7.72 4.52 12.13
C VAL A 83 -6.91 3.23 12.37
N MET A 84 -6.28 3.07 13.54
CA MET A 84 -5.57 1.88 13.99
C MET A 84 -6.35 1.11 15.07
N THR A 85 -7.66 1.39 15.21
CA THR A 85 -8.53 0.76 16.19
C THR A 85 -9.21 -0.47 15.59
N TYR A 86 -9.31 -1.52 16.38
CA TYR A 86 -9.91 -2.80 16.00
C TYR A 86 -10.93 -3.24 17.04
N ARG A 87 -11.99 -3.90 16.58
CA ARG A 87 -12.92 -4.56 17.50
C ARG A 87 -12.38 -5.94 17.91
N HIS A 88 -12.37 -6.20 19.21
CA HIS A 88 -12.07 -7.51 19.80
C HIS A 88 -13.19 -7.92 20.76
N GLY A 89 -14.12 -8.71 20.26
CA GLY A 89 -15.34 -9.07 21.00
C GLY A 89 -16.18 -7.82 21.32
N ARG A 90 -16.26 -7.46 22.59
CA ARG A 90 -16.96 -6.27 23.10
C ARG A 90 -16.01 -5.11 23.47
N ARG A 91 -14.74 -5.21 23.08
CA ARG A 91 -13.72 -4.19 23.39
C ARG A 91 -13.16 -3.60 22.10
N LEU A 92 -12.65 -2.37 22.22
CA LEU A 92 -11.82 -1.74 21.19
C LEU A 92 -10.34 -1.88 21.58
N VAL A 93 -9.51 -2.23 20.61
CA VAL A 93 -8.05 -2.30 20.73
C VAL A 93 -7.48 -1.27 19.76
N THR A 94 -6.89 -0.22 20.30
CA THR A 94 -6.20 0.81 19.51
C THR A 94 -4.70 0.59 19.61
N PHE A 95 -4.05 0.38 18.47
CA PHE A 95 -2.60 0.27 18.40
C PHE A 95 -1.97 1.65 18.34
N THR A 96 -0.81 1.79 19.00
CA THR A 96 0.01 3.01 18.96
C THR A 96 1.08 2.94 17.86
N GLU A 97 1.31 1.75 17.33
CA GLU A 97 2.33 1.49 16.31
C GLU A 97 1.69 1.44 14.92
N ALA A 98 2.13 2.31 14.04
CA ALA A 98 1.73 2.27 12.62
C ALA A 98 2.60 1.26 11.87
N ASP A 99 2.11 0.03 11.75
CA ASP A 99 2.70 -1.04 10.94
C ASP A 99 2.00 -1.04 9.58
N ILE A 100 2.66 -0.52 8.54
CA ILE A 100 2.06 -0.37 7.21
C ILE A 100 2.36 -1.59 6.36
N CYS A 101 1.31 -2.34 6.03
CA CYS A 101 1.39 -3.49 5.12
C CYS A 101 1.19 -3.03 3.67
N THR A 102 2.12 -3.35 2.81
CA THR A 102 2.04 -2.97 1.39
C THR A 102 2.13 -4.18 0.47
N ALA A 103 1.29 -4.18 -0.57
CA ALA A 103 1.42 -5.12 -1.67
C ALA A 103 2.51 -4.60 -2.63
N MET A 104 3.39 -5.50 -3.06
CA MET A 104 4.46 -5.20 -3.99
C MET A 104 4.73 -6.38 -4.92
N ASP A 105 5.16 -6.08 -6.14
CA ASP A 105 5.67 -7.09 -7.05
C ASP A 105 7.12 -7.42 -6.72
N ARG A 106 7.38 -8.68 -6.43
CA ARG A 106 8.74 -9.21 -6.23
C ARG A 106 9.20 -9.97 -7.47
N ARG A 107 10.47 -9.87 -7.77
CA ARG A 107 11.09 -10.70 -8.83
C ARG A 107 11.71 -11.93 -8.20
N ILE A 108 11.16 -13.11 -8.53
CA ILE A 108 11.69 -14.40 -8.10
C ILE A 108 11.98 -15.22 -9.36
N HIS A 109 13.22 -15.59 -9.58
CA HIS A 109 13.67 -16.33 -10.79
C HIS A 109 13.18 -15.72 -12.11
N GLY A 110 13.22 -14.38 -12.22
CA GLY A 110 12.78 -13.63 -13.41
C GLY A 110 11.27 -13.41 -13.54
N HIS A 111 10.46 -14.06 -12.73
CA HIS A 111 9.00 -13.90 -12.71
C HIS A 111 8.56 -12.85 -11.70
N ARG A 112 7.53 -12.06 -12.06
CA ARG A 112 6.86 -11.15 -11.10
C ARG A 112 5.90 -11.96 -10.24
N VAL A 113 6.12 -11.90 -8.93
CA VAL A 113 5.30 -12.61 -7.94
C VAL A 113 4.73 -11.57 -6.98
N PRO A 114 3.39 -11.48 -6.86
CA PRO A 114 2.81 -10.59 -5.88
C PRO A 114 3.23 -11.02 -4.46
N GLY A 115 3.68 -10.05 -3.69
CA GLY A 115 4.11 -10.24 -2.32
C GLY A 115 3.53 -9.17 -1.43
N VAL A 116 3.54 -9.43 -0.13
CA VAL A 116 3.14 -8.48 0.90
C VAL A 116 4.32 -8.26 1.82
N TYR A 117 4.59 -7.00 2.14
CA TYR A 117 5.63 -6.58 3.07
C TYR A 117 5.06 -5.61 4.09
N CYS A 118 5.44 -5.74 5.36
CA CYS A 118 5.04 -4.82 6.42
C CYS A 118 6.21 -3.98 6.89
N VAL A 119 6.14 -2.67 6.66
CA VAL A 119 7.02 -1.68 7.29
C VAL A 119 6.57 -1.50 8.73
N ARG A 120 7.33 -2.08 9.66
CA ARG A 120 7.00 -2.06 11.09
C ARG A 120 7.41 -0.75 11.73
N GLY A 121 6.55 -0.19 12.59
CA GLY A 121 6.81 1.08 13.27
C GLY A 121 7.08 2.23 12.29
N ALA A 122 6.40 2.26 11.16
CA ALA A 122 6.66 3.19 10.06
C ALA A 122 6.62 4.66 10.47
N HIS A 123 5.81 5.01 11.47
CA HIS A 123 5.71 6.39 12.00
C HIS A 123 6.98 6.87 12.73
N ARG A 124 7.86 5.94 13.16
CA ARG A 124 9.15 6.29 13.77
C ARG A 124 10.30 6.34 12.78
N LYS A 125 10.03 5.96 11.53
CA LYS A 125 11.03 5.94 10.46
C LYS A 125 10.96 7.21 9.64
N SER A 126 12.12 7.69 9.23
CA SER A 126 12.21 8.74 8.22
C SER A 126 11.74 8.23 6.86
N LEU A 127 11.43 9.14 5.95
CA LEU A 127 11.12 8.79 4.57
C LEU A 127 12.31 8.07 3.89
N ALA A 128 13.56 8.43 4.25
CA ALA A 128 14.76 7.78 3.74
C ALA A 128 14.82 6.32 4.15
N GLN A 129 14.59 6.03 5.44
CA GLN A 129 14.57 4.66 5.97
C GLN A 129 13.47 3.82 5.33
N ILE A 130 12.25 4.38 5.17
CA ILE A 130 11.14 3.70 4.50
C ILE A 130 11.47 3.42 3.04
N SER A 131 12.01 4.40 2.31
CA SER A 131 12.39 4.26 0.91
C SER A 131 13.44 3.16 0.72
N TRP A 132 14.43 3.14 1.61
CA TRP A 132 15.49 2.12 1.62
C TRP A 132 14.93 0.73 1.91
N GLU A 133 14.12 0.60 2.97
CA GLU A 133 13.52 -0.66 3.39
C GLU A 133 12.62 -1.26 2.30
N LEU A 134 11.76 -0.44 1.67
CA LEU A 134 10.88 -0.90 0.58
C LEU A 134 11.69 -1.36 -0.64
N ARG A 135 12.75 -0.63 -1.00
CA ARG A 135 13.64 -1.02 -2.09
C ARG A 135 14.35 -2.35 -1.80
N ALA A 136 14.86 -2.51 -0.58
CA ALA A 136 15.48 -3.75 -0.13
C ALA A 136 14.48 -4.92 -0.14
N ALA A 137 13.23 -4.68 0.27
CA ALA A 137 12.17 -5.69 0.29
C ALA A 137 11.78 -6.18 -1.12
N ILE A 138 11.75 -5.29 -2.13
CA ILE A 138 11.50 -5.67 -3.54
C ILE A 138 12.60 -6.61 -4.05
N ASN A 139 13.84 -6.38 -3.66
CA ASN A 139 14.99 -7.18 -4.07
C ASN A 139 15.27 -8.39 -3.15
N LEU A 140 14.35 -8.73 -2.23
CA LEU A 140 14.49 -9.81 -1.24
C LEU A 140 15.69 -9.64 -0.29
N LYS A 141 16.21 -8.44 -0.14
CA LYS A 141 17.35 -8.08 0.71
C LYS A 141 16.93 -7.25 1.94
N GLY A 142 15.65 -6.97 2.06
CA GLY A 142 15.08 -6.24 3.20
C GLY A 142 15.07 -7.07 4.49
N PRO A 143 14.83 -6.42 5.64
CA PRO A 143 14.69 -7.12 6.91
C PRO A 143 13.60 -8.19 6.79
N PRO A 144 13.81 -9.37 7.41
CA PRO A 144 12.87 -10.46 7.32
C PRO A 144 11.54 -10.06 7.97
N ASP A 145 10.44 -10.08 7.21
CA ASP A 145 9.10 -9.96 7.79
C ASP A 145 8.76 -11.28 8.50
N PRO A 146 8.62 -11.28 9.83
CA PRO A 146 8.38 -12.50 10.62
C PRO A 146 7.03 -13.17 10.29
N ALA A 147 6.15 -12.48 9.56
CA ALA A 147 4.87 -13.05 9.12
C ALA A 147 4.98 -13.89 7.84
N ILE A 148 6.06 -13.75 7.05
CA ILE A 148 6.20 -14.46 5.78
C ILE A 148 6.15 -15.98 5.92
N PRO A 149 6.88 -16.62 6.85
CA PRO A 149 6.83 -18.08 6.99
C PRO A 149 5.43 -18.59 7.33
N LEU A 150 4.72 -17.91 8.22
CA LEU A 150 3.36 -18.29 8.61
C LEU A 150 2.37 -18.08 7.46
N ARG A 151 2.42 -16.92 6.77
CA ARG A 151 1.56 -16.66 5.60
C ARG A 151 1.77 -17.71 4.50
N ARG A 152 3.03 -18.10 4.23
CA ARG A 152 3.35 -19.14 3.26
C ARG A 152 2.79 -20.51 3.66
N ARG A 153 2.90 -20.86 4.94
CA ARG A 153 2.37 -22.13 5.47
C ARG A 153 0.84 -22.18 5.37
N VAL A 154 0.16 -21.09 5.73
CA VAL A 154 -1.31 -20.98 5.65
C VAL A 154 -1.81 -21.03 4.21
N ALA A 155 -1.08 -20.45 3.26
CA ALA A 155 -1.43 -20.53 1.83
C ALA A 155 -1.42 -21.97 1.29
N GLY A 156 -0.65 -22.87 1.91
CA GLY A 156 -0.60 -24.30 1.56
C GLY A 156 -1.68 -25.15 2.25
N PHE A 157 -2.50 -24.58 3.12
CA PHE A 157 -3.57 -25.34 3.81
C PHE A 157 -4.71 -25.70 2.83
N PRO A 158 -5.39 -26.83 3.04
CA PRO A 158 -6.70 -27.09 2.44
C PRO A 158 -7.67 -25.95 2.75
N ASP A 159 -8.60 -25.69 1.83
CA ASP A 159 -9.48 -24.51 1.89
C ASP A 159 -10.26 -24.38 3.22
N PHE A 160 -10.77 -25.46 3.75
CA PHE A 160 -11.53 -25.44 5.00
C PHE A 160 -10.65 -25.06 6.22
N LEU A 161 -9.42 -25.55 6.28
CA LEU A 161 -8.45 -25.19 7.34
C LEU A 161 -8.00 -23.75 7.19
N ARG A 162 -7.73 -23.29 5.95
CA ARG A 162 -7.37 -21.90 5.66
C ARG A 162 -8.49 -20.94 6.08
N ARG A 163 -9.76 -21.24 5.73
CA ARG A 163 -10.92 -20.43 6.13
C ARG A 163 -11.11 -20.40 7.64
N GLY A 164 -10.97 -21.54 8.31
CA GLY A 164 -11.04 -21.61 9.77
C GLY A 164 -9.94 -20.77 10.44
N PHE A 165 -8.69 -20.91 9.99
CA PHE A 165 -7.57 -20.12 10.49
C PHE A 165 -7.80 -18.62 10.25
N ASN A 166 -8.21 -18.23 9.05
CA ASN A 166 -8.48 -16.85 8.69
C ASN A 166 -9.63 -16.24 9.52
N ALA A 167 -10.67 -17.02 9.82
CA ALA A 167 -11.74 -16.58 10.71
C ALA A 167 -11.24 -16.31 12.15
N LEU A 168 -10.31 -17.11 12.66
CA LEU A 168 -9.66 -16.88 13.95
C LEU A 168 -8.79 -15.62 13.92
N VAL A 169 -7.96 -15.47 12.89
CA VAL A 169 -7.10 -14.28 12.71
C VAL A 169 -7.95 -13.01 12.68
N ARG A 170 -9.03 -12.99 11.90
CA ARG A 170 -9.93 -11.82 11.78
C ARG A 170 -10.56 -11.41 13.11
N ARG A 171 -10.81 -12.35 14.01
CA ARG A 171 -11.40 -12.09 15.33
C ARG A 171 -10.42 -11.54 16.36
N ASN A 172 -9.10 -11.69 16.11
CA ASN A 172 -8.07 -11.26 17.04
C ASN A 172 -7.18 -10.18 16.41
N PRO A 173 -7.29 -8.91 16.85
CA PRO A 173 -6.52 -7.79 16.32
C PRO A 173 -4.99 -7.98 16.37
N HIS A 174 -4.48 -8.68 17.39
CA HIS A 174 -3.05 -8.93 17.54
C HIS A 174 -2.53 -9.87 16.43
N TRP A 175 -3.32 -10.87 16.02
CA TRP A 175 -3.00 -11.72 14.88
C TRP A 175 -3.09 -10.96 13.56
N VAL A 176 -4.12 -10.08 13.39
CA VAL A 176 -4.23 -9.22 12.21
C VAL A 176 -2.98 -8.34 12.12
N ARG A 177 -2.61 -7.62 13.19
CA ARG A 177 -1.41 -6.80 13.25
C ARG A 177 -0.14 -7.59 12.90
N ARG A 178 0.01 -8.78 13.48
CA ARG A 178 1.17 -9.65 13.24
C ARG A 178 1.30 -10.04 11.77
N LEU A 179 0.19 -10.37 11.11
CA LEU A 179 0.18 -10.89 9.74
C LEU A 179 0.04 -9.80 8.68
N TYR A 180 -0.73 -8.75 8.95
CA TYR A 180 -1.14 -7.76 7.94
C TYR A 180 -0.86 -6.31 8.35
N GLY A 181 -0.19 -6.07 9.48
CA GLY A 181 0.04 -4.72 9.99
C GLY A 181 -1.19 -4.11 10.66
N THR A 182 -1.11 -2.81 10.96
CA THR A 182 -2.23 -2.01 11.50
C THR A 182 -2.98 -1.25 10.42
N LEU A 183 -2.32 -0.96 9.29
CA LEU A 183 -2.91 -0.36 8.09
C LEU A 183 -2.32 -1.04 6.86
N ALA A 184 -3.03 -0.90 5.74
CA ALA A 184 -2.54 -1.43 4.49
C ALA A 184 -2.55 -0.39 3.37
N VAL A 185 -1.64 -0.54 2.41
CA VAL A 185 -1.64 0.23 1.18
C VAL A 185 -1.34 -0.69 -0.01
N THR A 186 -2.06 -0.49 -1.10
CA THR A 186 -1.79 -1.18 -2.35
C THR A 186 -1.50 -0.18 -3.46
N ASN A 187 -0.63 -0.54 -4.38
CA ASN A 187 -0.31 0.29 -5.53
C ASN A 187 -0.79 -0.40 -6.80
N LEU A 188 -1.74 0.24 -7.49
CA LEU A 188 -2.33 -0.22 -8.75
C LEU A 188 -1.85 0.60 -9.96
N GLN A 189 -0.85 1.48 -9.76
CA GLN A 189 -0.26 2.23 -10.84
C GLN A 189 0.38 1.28 -11.86
N SER A 190 0.01 1.50 -13.13
CA SER A 190 0.56 0.74 -14.25
C SER A 190 0.93 1.69 -15.38
N PRO A 191 2.00 1.43 -16.13
CA PRO A 191 2.27 2.15 -17.37
C PRO A 191 1.04 2.09 -18.29
N GLY A 192 0.63 3.26 -18.80
CA GLY A 192 -0.55 3.38 -19.68
C GLY A 192 -1.87 3.72 -18.96
N LEU A 193 -1.93 3.74 -17.62
CA LEU A 193 -3.05 4.32 -16.90
C LEU A 193 -2.98 5.85 -16.93
N ASN A 194 -3.42 6.45 -18.04
CA ASN A 194 -3.44 7.89 -18.29
C ASN A 194 -4.84 8.53 -18.13
N PHE A 195 -5.79 7.76 -17.62
CA PHE A 195 -7.16 8.19 -17.29
C PHE A 195 -7.41 8.06 -15.78
N PRO A 196 -8.42 8.78 -15.23
CA PRO A 196 -8.77 8.65 -13.80
C PRO A 196 -9.18 7.22 -13.45
N PHE A 197 -8.46 6.63 -12.50
CA PHE A 197 -8.72 5.28 -12.04
C PHE A 197 -8.52 5.19 -10.52
N TRP A 198 -9.56 4.72 -9.84
CA TRP A 198 -9.56 4.41 -8.41
C TRP A 198 -9.85 2.92 -8.23
N GLY A 199 -8.91 2.17 -7.71
CA GLY A 199 -9.15 0.78 -7.32
C GLY A 199 -9.66 0.73 -5.90
N LEU A 200 -10.86 0.26 -5.67
CA LEU A 200 -11.43 0.11 -4.32
C LEU A 200 -10.84 -1.14 -3.66
N PRO A 201 -10.01 -1.00 -2.62
CA PRO A 201 -9.34 -2.17 -2.03
C PRO A 201 -10.28 -2.92 -1.08
N PRO A 202 -10.11 -4.25 -0.92
CA PRO A 202 -10.69 -4.96 0.20
C PRO A 202 -10.02 -4.50 1.50
N THR A 203 -10.78 -4.39 2.58
CA THR A 203 -10.29 -3.91 3.87
C THR A 203 -9.99 -5.06 4.80
N VAL A 204 -8.73 -5.42 4.93
CA VAL A 204 -8.22 -6.40 5.91
C VAL A 204 -7.94 -5.73 7.24
N CYS A 205 -7.31 -4.56 7.19
CA CYS A 205 -7.06 -3.67 8.32
C CYS A 205 -8.26 -2.74 8.54
N THR A 206 -8.24 -1.97 9.61
CA THR A 206 -9.26 -0.94 9.85
C THR A 206 -9.26 0.12 8.76
N LEU A 207 -8.09 0.46 8.22
CA LEU A 207 -7.94 1.34 7.07
C LEU A 207 -7.01 0.69 6.03
N THR A 208 -7.45 0.72 4.78
CA THR A 208 -6.65 0.32 3.62
C THR A 208 -6.70 1.42 2.58
N ALA A 209 -5.54 1.89 2.13
CA ALA A 209 -5.41 2.84 1.03
C ALA A 209 -5.06 2.12 -0.28
N SER A 210 -5.48 2.69 -1.41
CA SER A 210 -5.13 2.21 -2.75
C SER A 210 -4.67 3.39 -3.60
N MET A 211 -3.47 3.27 -4.18
CA MET A 211 -2.95 4.22 -5.15
C MET A 211 -3.44 3.82 -6.53
N GLY A 212 -4.27 4.65 -7.13
CA GLY A 212 -4.74 4.53 -8.51
C GLY A 212 -3.83 5.26 -9.50
N SER A 213 -4.40 5.84 -10.55
CA SER A 213 -3.64 6.53 -11.59
C SER A 213 -3.10 7.87 -11.13
N LEU A 214 -2.03 8.30 -11.80
CA LEU A 214 -1.49 9.65 -11.74
C LEU A 214 -1.88 10.37 -13.03
N VAL A 215 -2.76 11.36 -12.93
CA VAL A 215 -3.32 12.07 -14.08
C VAL A 215 -2.94 13.55 -14.08
N GLN A 216 -3.06 14.18 -15.24
CA GLN A 216 -2.94 15.63 -15.38
C GLN A 216 -4.32 16.29 -15.26
N ARG A 217 -4.39 17.37 -14.49
CA ARG A 217 -5.56 18.22 -14.30
C ARG A 217 -5.19 19.67 -14.57
N VAL A 218 -6.17 20.49 -14.84
CA VAL A 218 -6.03 21.94 -14.81
C VAL A 218 -6.33 22.40 -13.39
N GLY A 219 -5.43 23.14 -12.80
CA GLY A 219 -5.61 23.83 -11.53
C GLY A 219 -5.35 25.32 -11.69
N TRP A 220 -5.38 26.06 -10.60
CA TRP A 220 -5.17 27.50 -10.57
C TRP A 220 -3.94 27.83 -9.71
N ASP A 221 -3.12 28.78 -10.15
CA ASP A 221 -2.05 29.34 -9.32
C ASP A 221 -2.60 30.45 -8.42
N GLU A 222 -1.74 31.01 -7.55
CA GLU A 222 -2.10 32.10 -6.65
C GLU A 222 -2.54 33.38 -7.39
N ALA A 223 -2.13 33.57 -8.63
CA ALA A 223 -2.52 34.66 -9.48
C ALA A 223 -3.81 34.40 -10.30
N GLY A 224 -4.49 33.25 -10.05
CA GLY A 224 -5.70 32.84 -10.76
C GLY A 224 -5.48 32.39 -12.19
N ARG A 225 -4.27 32.00 -12.59
CA ARG A 225 -3.96 31.50 -13.93
C ARG A 225 -4.09 29.97 -13.97
N ALA A 226 -4.61 29.44 -15.06
CA ALA A 226 -4.69 28.01 -15.29
C ALA A 226 -3.29 27.40 -15.45
N VAL A 227 -2.99 26.41 -14.61
CA VAL A 227 -1.70 25.70 -14.61
C VAL A 227 -1.93 24.19 -14.61
N PRO A 228 -1.03 23.41 -15.23
CA PRO A 228 -1.10 21.95 -15.16
C PRO A 228 -0.77 21.46 -13.74
N ARG A 229 -1.58 20.56 -13.22
CA ARG A 229 -1.37 19.88 -11.94
C ARG A 229 -1.27 18.36 -12.14
N ARG A 230 -0.43 17.73 -11.35
CA ARG A 230 -0.32 16.28 -11.31
C ARG A 230 -1.11 15.75 -10.11
N VAL A 231 -2.17 15.00 -10.41
CA VAL A 231 -3.13 14.56 -9.40
C VAL A 231 -3.09 13.05 -9.28
N LEU A 232 -2.90 12.58 -8.04
CA LEU A 232 -2.95 11.17 -7.69
C LEU A 232 -4.39 10.80 -7.31
N CYS A 233 -4.96 9.85 -8.05
CA CYS A 233 -6.22 9.21 -7.68
C CYS A 233 -5.97 8.22 -6.55
N LEU A 234 -6.53 8.46 -5.37
CA LEU A 234 -6.43 7.60 -4.20
C LEU A 234 -7.80 7.08 -3.80
N ALA A 235 -7.89 5.82 -3.39
CA ALA A 235 -9.07 5.30 -2.74
C ALA A 235 -8.73 4.84 -1.33
N GLY A 236 -9.63 5.08 -0.39
CA GLY A 236 -9.54 4.60 0.98
C GLY A 236 -10.73 3.71 1.31
N ALA A 237 -10.49 2.63 2.04
CA ALA A 237 -11.52 1.75 2.58
C ALA A 237 -11.33 1.66 4.10
N ALA A 238 -12.37 2.00 4.87
CA ALA A 238 -12.33 2.00 6.33
C ALA A 238 -13.44 1.12 6.91
N ASP A 239 -13.14 0.38 8.00
CA ASP A 239 -14.12 -0.39 8.76
C ASP A 239 -14.98 0.58 9.61
N HIS A 240 -16.16 0.92 9.11
CA HIS A 240 -17.07 1.87 9.77
C HIS A 240 -17.67 1.34 11.08
N ALA A 241 -17.49 0.06 11.38
CA ALA A 241 -17.89 -0.47 12.68
C ALA A 241 -16.99 0.04 13.83
N VAL A 242 -15.83 0.61 13.52
CA VAL A 242 -14.85 1.08 14.53
C VAL A 242 -14.33 2.49 14.30
N VAL A 243 -14.51 3.07 13.11
CA VAL A 243 -14.05 4.44 12.77
C VAL A 243 -15.22 5.27 12.26
N ASP A 244 -15.47 6.39 12.95
CA ASP A 244 -16.50 7.34 12.58
C ASP A 244 -16.06 8.27 11.45
N GLY A 245 -17.04 8.81 10.71
CA GLY A 245 -16.80 9.73 9.61
C GLY A 245 -15.96 10.95 9.98
N MET A 246 -16.18 11.53 11.16
CA MET A 246 -15.39 12.69 11.64
C MET A 246 -13.93 12.34 11.92
N ALA A 247 -13.67 11.16 12.50
CA ALA A 247 -12.30 10.69 12.75
C ALA A 247 -11.59 10.41 11.41
N LEU A 248 -12.29 9.78 10.48
CA LEU A 248 -11.79 9.52 9.13
C LEU A 248 -11.51 10.82 8.37
N SER A 249 -12.40 11.82 8.45
CA SER A 249 -12.22 13.13 7.81
C SER A 249 -10.97 13.85 8.32
N ARG A 250 -10.76 13.91 9.65
CA ARG A 250 -9.56 14.53 10.25
C ARG A 250 -8.27 13.84 9.81
N PHE A 251 -8.27 12.51 9.82
CA PHE A 251 -7.16 11.72 9.32
C PHE A 251 -6.88 12.01 7.84
N THR A 252 -7.92 12.02 7.00
CA THR A 252 -7.80 12.26 5.55
C THR A 252 -7.26 13.65 5.26
N THR A 253 -7.73 14.68 5.98
CA THR A 253 -7.25 16.06 5.83
C THR A 253 -5.75 16.16 6.17
N ASP A 254 -5.29 15.54 7.26
CA ASP A 254 -3.87 15.54 7.62
C ASP A 254 -3.03 14.75 6.60
N PHE A 255 -3.53 13.61 6.15
CA PHE A 255 -2.86 12.79 5.15
C PHE A 255 -2.71 13.51 3.81
N VAL A 256 -3.78 14.12 3.30
CA VAL A 256 -3.76 14.89 2.04
C VAL A 256 -2.77 16.05 2.14
N ARG A 257 -2.83 16.83 3.22
CA ARG A 257 -1.88 17.93 3.45
C ARG A 257 -0.42 17.47 3.41
N ARG A 258 -0.08 16.33 4.03
CA ARG A 258 1.28 15.78 4.01
C ARG A 258 1.71 15.34 2.60
N MET A 259 0.76 14.80 1.84
CA MET A 259 1.00 14.38 0.46
C MET A 259 1.24 15.56 -0.48
N GLU A 260 0.47 16.64 -0.33
CA GLU A 260 0.59 17.86 -1.14
C GLU A 260 1.89 18.62 -0.86
N GLN A 261 2.22 18.78 0.42
CA GLN A 261 3.41 19.53 0.83
C GLN A 261 4.72 18.83 0.47
N GLY A 262 4.76 17.50 0.44
CA GLY A 262 5.98 16.73 0.21
C GLY A 262 7.14 17.11 1.14
N ALA A 263 6.84 17.66 2.34
CA ALA A 263 7.81 18.27 3.24
C ALA A 263 8.92 17.32 3.71
N ALA A 264 8.64 16.02 3.72
CA ALA A 264 9.64 14.99 4.07
C ALA A 264 10.72 14.76 2.98
N LEU A 265 10.60 15.43 1.82
CA LEU A 265 11.56 15.39 0.71
C LEU A 265 12.43 16.65 0.75
N ASP A 266 13.16 16.85 1.82
CA ASP A 266 14.04 17.98 2.06
C ASP A 266 15.53 17.59 1.99
N ASP A 267 16.41 18.54 2.30
CA ASP A 267 17.86 18.29 2.27
C ASP A 267 18.31 17.28 3.35
N SER A 268 17.54 17.11 4.44
CA SER A 268 17.82 16.09 5.44
C SER A 268 17.59 14.67 4.90
N PHE A 269 16.52 14.49 4.10
CA PHE A 269 16.24 13.26 3.39
C PHE A 269 17.41 12.90 2.44
N ILE A 270 17.91 13.89 1.68
CA ILE A 270 19.00 13.67 0.73
C ILE A 270 20.27 13.22 1.45
N ARG A 271 20.60 13.83 2.59
CA ARG A 271 21.75 13.42 3.42
C ARG A 271 21.62 11.99 3.94
N GLU A 272 20.49 11.72 4.59
CA GLU A 272 20.23 10.41 5.23
C GLU A 272 20.24 9.26 4.22
N ILE A 273 19.64 9.45 3.04
CA ILE A 273 19.62 8.37 2.03
C ILE A 273 20.99 8.14 1.42
N ARG A 274 21.87 9.16 1.35
CA ARG A 274 23.28 8.99 0.97
C ARG A 274 24.04 8.17 2.00
N GLU A 275 23.82 8.42 3.29
CA GLU A 275 24.46 7.67 4.38
C GLU A 275 24.01 6.21 4.37
N LEU A 276 22.71 5.96 4.20
CA LEU A 276 22.16 4.61 4.06
C LEU A 276 22.73 3.88 2.84
N ALA A 277 22.87 4.57 1.70
CA ALA A 277 23.46 4.02 0.49
C ALA A 277 24.94 3.70 0.63
N ALA A 278 25.69 4.53 1.36
CA ALA A 278 27.12 4.31 1.61
C ALA A 278 27.37 3.14 2.58
N SER A 279 26.45 2.90 3.51
CA SER A 279 26.56 1.82 4.51
C SER A 279 26.18 0.45 3.97
N ASP A 280 25.48 0.36 2.81
CA ASP A 280 25.05 -0.92 2.24
C ASP A 280 26.06 -1.47 1.23
N PRO A 281 26.70 -2.61 1.51
CA PRO A 281 27.67 -3.25 0.61
C PRO A 281 27.06 -3.67 -0.74
N VAL A 282 25.74 -3.74 -0.85
CA VAL A 282 25.03 -4.18 -2.05
C VAL A 282 24.87 -3.09 -3.10
N THR A 283 24.86 -1.82 -2.69
CA THR A 283 24.72 -0.68 -3.62
C THR A 283 26.01 -0.34 -4.35
N ARG A 284 27.16 -0.77 -3.87
CA ARG A 284 28.46 -0.59 -4.55
C ARG A 284 28.55 -1.29 -5.92
N GLY A 285 27.59 -2.17 -6.26
CA GLY A 285 27.54 -2.90 -7.53
C GLY A 285 26.25 -2.75 -8.35
N ALA A 286 25.29 -1.93 -7.91
CA ALA A 286 24.02 -1.79 -8.61
C ALA A 286 24.14 -0.81 -9.80
N ARG A 287 23.95 -1.32 -11.02
CA ARG A 287 23.81 -0.48 -12.22
C ARG A 287 22.57 0.43 -12.08
N PRO A 288 22.65 1.69 -12.54
CA PRO A 288 21.49 2.56 -12.59
C PRO A 288 20.35 1.92 -13.40
N ILE A 289 19.11 2.12 -12.95
CA ILE A 289 17.92 1.65 -13.65
C ILE A 289 17.85 2.43 -14.97
N PRO A 290 17.74 1.77 -16.15
CA PRO A 290 17.53 2.50 -17.41
C PRO A 290 16.18 3.22 -17.35
N ARG A 291 16.14 4.41 -18.01
CA ARG A 291 14.97 5.32 -18.10
C ARG A 291 13.79 4.67 -18.78
#